data_96b0a8b7f714fdfc2ef98a68d35d282b
#
_entry.id   96b0a8b7f714fdfc2ef98a68d35d282b
#
_cell.length_a   1.000
_cell.length_b   1.000
_cell.length_c   1.000
_cell.angle_alpha   90.00
_cell.angle_beta   90.00
_cell.angle_gamma   90.00
#
_symmetry.space_group_name_H-M   'P 1'
#
loop_
_entity.id
_entity.type
_entity.pdbx_description
1 polymer ?
#
loop_
_entity_poly.entity_id
_entity_poly.type
_entity_poly.pdbx_seq_one_letter_code
_entity_poly.pdbx_strand_id
1 'polypeptide(L)'
;MISDLTGQGVNSIPKYAVPGAGSNKQFDKNIGRVTSTAEDAQVGYLFQTTITGFQSRLTRDVYVYLPPQYFQKAYAHYRFPVIELLHGSPGDPQAWLDVLGLIPTYLSLLEVHPSDAAVLVMPDIDGGKQYELQCLNDPGGLQDMTFVGQDVPDYIARVVRVQPPGRAWGLAGYSEGGYCAANIALQELGRYGAAGVMSGYFVPVPSRVPAGNRPGGKATKVNVFAGYPALKLINTPQEYLGQVPTSELPAFWLAAGASDRPDVSAAAYFRDLLLARLAKVPLLIVSGGHQGSVWRAALGPMLTWMTPQLAEQAATAGGAAAAAQQGARGTATPSK
;
A
#
# COMPACT_ATOMS: atom_id res chain seq x y z
N MET A 1 -0.17 -25.39 -2.31
CA MET A 1 -0.05 -25.58 -0.85
C MET A 1 0.17 -24.19 -0.26
N ILE A 2 -0.88 -23.61 0.30
CA ILE A 2 -0.85 -22.30 0.98
C ILE A 2 -0.79 -22.64 2.48
N SER A 3 0.36 -23.12 2.94
CA SER A 3 0.48 -23.55 4.34
C SER A 3 1.16 -22.52 5.27
N ASP A 4 1.67 -21.41 4.75
CA ASP A 4 2.50 -20.50 5.54
C ASP A 4 1.83 -19.14 5.84
N LEU A 5 0.56 -18.96 5.50
CA LEU A 5 -0.17 -17.70 5.75
C LEU A 5 -1.17 -17.81 6.92
N THR A 6 -1.41 -18.99 7.45
CA THR A 6 -2.17 -19.12 8.68
C THR A 6 -1.22 -18.94 9.85
N GLY A 7 -1.02 -17.70 10.28
CA GLY A 7 -0.31 -17.37 11.49
C GLY A 7 -0.94 -18.13 12.66
N GLN A 8 -0.26 -19.15 13.15
CA GLN A 8 -0.54 -19.70 14.47
C GLN A 8 -0.31 -18.59 15.49
N GLY A 9 -1.33 -18.32 16.27
CA GLY A 9 -1.43 -17.42 17.38
C GLY A 9 -0.14 -16.73 17.83
N VAL A 10 0.08 -15.52 17.37
CA VAL A 10 1.22 -14.73 17.80
C VAL A 10 0.85 -14.02 19.10
N ASN A 11 1.27 -14.64 20.20
CA ASN A 11 1.27 -13.98 21.51
C ASN A 11 2.55 -13.15 21.75
N SER A 12 3.23 -12.71 20.71
CA SER A 12 4.37 -11.81 20.82
C SER A 12 4.23 -10.67 19.85
N ILE A 13 3.71 -9.58 20.35
CA ILE A 13 3.80 -8.28 19.68
C ILE A 13 5.29 -8.00 19.44
N PRO A 14 5.71 -7.68 18.19
CA PRO A 14 7.08 -7.34 17.90
C PRO A 14 7.59 -6.24 18.84
N LYS A 15 8.89 -6.24 19.10
CA LYS A 15 9.59 -5.24 19.95
C LYS A 15 9.28 -3.78 19.58
N TYR A 16 8.70 -3.55 18.41
CA TYR A 16 8.34 -2.25 17.83
C TYR A 16 6.85 -1.94 17.89
N ALA A 17 6.03 -2.81 18.45
CA ALA A 17 4.60 -2.58 18.55
C ALA A 17 4.28 -1.70 19.74
N VAL A 18 3.42 -0.74 19.48
CA VAL A 18 3.00 0.29 20.42
C VAL A 18 1.96 -0.22 21.39
N PRO A 19 1.94 0.32 22.61
CA PRO A 19 0.92 0.01 23.59
C PRO A 19 -0.48 0.41 23.11
N GLY A 20 -1.35 -0.57 23.04
CA GLY A 20 -2.79 -0.38 23.04
C GLY A 20 -3.38 0.10 21.72
N ALA A 21 -4.11 -0.79 21.05
CA ALA A 21 -5.11 -0.41 20.05
C ALA A 21 -6.07 0.60 20.69
N GLY A 22 -5.79 1.88 20.50
CA GLY A 22 -6.65 2.97 20.91
C GLY A 22 -7.81 3.11 19.93
N SER A 23 -9.00 3.38 20.44
CA SER A 23 -10.13 3.79 19.61
C SER A 23 -9.73 5.00 18.74
N ASN A 24 -10.35 5.17 17.56
CA ASN A 24 -10.16 6.32 16.65
C ASN A 24 -10.08 7.68 17.38
N LYS A 25 -10.83 7.86 18.47
CA LYS A 25 -10.81 9.08 19.28
C LYS A 25 -9.47 9.34 19.97
N GLN A 26 -8.73 8.29 20.33
CA GLN A 26 -7.43 8.42 20.98
C GLN A 26 -6.33 8.69 19.96
N PHE A 27 -6.44 8.10 18.78
CA PHE A 27 -5.55 8.35 17.64
C PHE A 27 -5.68 9.80 17.15
N ASP A 28 -6.90 10.29 16.90
CA ASP A 28 -7.15 11.66 16.44
C ASP A 28 -6.66 12.73 17.44
N LYS A 29 -6.69 12.43 18.74
CA LYS A 29 -6.15 13.31 19.79
C LYS A 29 -4.63 13.24 19.90
N ASN A 30 -4.01 12.10 19.60
CA ASN A 30 -2.60 11.85 19.88
C ASN A 30 -1.67 12.15 18.69
N ILE A 31 -2.15 12.12 17.45
CA ILE A 31 -1.30 12.44 16.27
C ILE A 31 -0.77 13.86 16.31
N GLY A 32 -1.53 14.82 16.86
CA GLY A 32 -1.05 16.18 17.10
C GLY A 32 -0.23 16.34 18.40
N ARG A 33 -0.11 15.30 19.22
CA ARG A 33 0.47 15.34 20.57
C ARG A 33 1.34 14.15 20.93
N VAL A 34 1.83 13.38 19.94
CA VAL A 34 2.83 12.36 20.25
C VAL A 34 4.04 13.07 20.83
N THR A 35 4.13 13.09 22.15
CA THR A 35 5.37 13.43 22.84
C THR A 35 6.34 12.35 22.45
N SER A 36 7.18 12.65 21.43
CA SER A 36 8.22 11.73 20.98
C SER A 36 9.07 11.34 22.16
N THR A 37 9.17 10.04 22.38
CA THR A 37 10.20 9.50 23.26
C THR A 37 11.52 9.51 22.49
N ALA A 38 12.65 9.47 23.22
CA ALA A 38 13.95 9.30 22.57
C ALA A 38 14.02 7.98 21.75
N GLU A 39 13.21 7.00 22.11
CA GLU A 39 13.08 5.72 21.40
C GLU A 39 12.37 5.89 20.05
N ASP A 40 11.30 6.66 19.97
CA ASP A 40 10.57 6.89 18.73
C ASP A 40 11.46 7.55 17.65
N ALA A 41 12.38 8.42 18.07
CA ALA A 41 13.35 9.05 17.17
C ALA A 41 14.43 8.09 16.66
N GLN A 42 14.54 6.89 17.20
CA GLN A 42 15.49 5.85 16.79
C GLN A 42 14.82 4.72 16.00
N VAL A 43 13.64 4.28 16.43
CA VAL A 43 13.00 3.08 15.89
C VAL A 43 11.64 3.37 15.21
N GLY A 44 11.17 4.62 15.25
CA GLY A 44 9.84 4.97 14.74
C GLY A 44 8.71 4.54 15.66
N TYR A 45 7.47 4.68 15.17
CA TYR A 45 6.26 4.41 15.96
C TYR A 45 5.23 3.65 15.12
N LEU A 46 4.87 2.45 15.54
CA LEU A 46 3.82 1.63 14.94
C LEU A 46 2.55 1.71 15.78
N PHE A 47 1.42 1.97 15.13
CA PHE A 47 0.11 1.91 15.78
C PHE A 47 -0.94 1.31 14.86
N GLN A 48 -2.02 0.86 15.43
CA GLN A 48 -3.23 0.42 14.74
C GLN A 48 -4.35 1.41 14.99
N THR A 49 -5.13 1.68 13.96
CA THR A 49 -6.37 2.46 14.03
C THR A 49 -7.46 1.79 13.21
N THR A 50 -8.71 2.20 13.44
CA THR A 50 -9.84 1.77 12.62
C THR A 50 -10.33 2.96 11.81
N ILE A 51 -10.40 2.83 10.50
CA ILE A 51 -10.90 3.86 9.59
C ILE A 51 -12.31 3.49 9.15
N THR A 52 -13.24 4.43 9.30
CA THR A 52 -14.55 4.37 8.65
C THR A 52 -14.50 5.28 7.43
N GLY A 53 -14.56 4.66 6.25
CA GLY A 53 -14.53 5.35 4.96
C GLY A 53 -15.76 6.24 4.78
N PHE A 54 -15.53 7.46 4.33
CA PHE A 54 -16.63 8.40 4.07
C PHE A 54 -17.39 8.02 2.81
N GLN A 55 -16.67 7.59 1.78
CA GLN A 55 -17.26 7.23 0.48
C GLN A 55 -17.71 5.77 0.44
N SER A 56 -16.81 4.85 0.82
CA SER A 56 -17.07 3.40 0.78
C SER A 56 -18.05 2.93 1.84
N ARG A 57 -18.16 3.65 2.97
CA ARG A 57 -18.91 3.25 4.18
C ARG A 57 -18.35 1.99 4.86
N LEU A 58 -17.17 1.52 4.45
CA LEU A 58 -16.50 0.40 5.09
C LEU A 58 -15.78 0.85 6.34
N THR A 59 -15.73 -0.03 7.33
CA THR A 59 -14.97 0.17 8.57
C THR A 59 -13.97 -0.96 8.70
N ARG A 60 -12.67 -0.63 8.68
CA ARG A 60 -11.57 -1.61 8.71
C ARG A 60 -10.38 -1.11 9.50
N ASP A 61 -9.60 -2.05 9.97
CA ASP A 61 -8.36 -1.77 10.67
C ASP A 61 -7.24 -1.40 9.71
N VAL A 62 -6.38 -0.50 10.17
CA VAL A 62 -5.23 0.01 9.43
C VAL A 62 -4.06 0.12 10.39
N TYR A 63 -2.92 -0.49 10.05
CA TYR A 63 -1.66 -0.25 10.72
C TYR A 63 -0.92 0.92 10.07
N VAL A 64 -0.29 1.74 10.88
CA VAL A 64 0.49 2.90 10.41
C VAL A 64 1.83 2.90 11.12
N TYR A 65 2.91 2.99 10.34
CA TYR A 65 4.25 3.16 10.87
C TYR A 65 4.81 4.53 10.50
N LEU A 66 5.14 5.29 11.53
CA LEU A 66 5.82 6.57 11.42
C LEU A 66 7.32 6.33 11.55
N PRO A 67 8.15 6.69 10.55
CA PRO A 67 9.59 6.43 10.59
C PRO A 67 10.30 7.26 11.66
N PRO A 68 11.53 6.90 12.10
CA PRO A 68 12.29 7.66 13.08
C PRO A 68 12.41 9.15 12.77
N GLN A 69 12.57 9.50 11.50
CA GLN A 69 12.66 10.88 11.00
C GLN A 69 11.42 11.71 11.30
N TYR A 70 10.25 11.07 11.44
CA TYR A 70 8.98 11.76 11.79
C TYR A 70 9.09 12.49 13.14
N PHE A 71 9.92 11.98 14.05
CA PHE A 71 10.12 12.50 15.41
C PHE A 71 11.37 13.37 15.56
N GLN A 72 12.20 13.49 14.52
CA GLN A 72 13.43 14.27 14.55
C GLN A 72 13.17 15.74 14.25
N LYS A 73 13.84 16.64 14.97
CA LYS A 73 13.70 18.09 14.82
C LYS A 73 14.00 18.58 13.40
N ALA A 74 14.95 17.94 12.72
CA ALA A 74 15.30 18.28 11.33
C ALA A 74 14.11 18.13 10.36
N TYR A 75 13.17 17.24 10.66
CA TYR A 75 11.99 16.92 9.83
C TYR A 75 10.69 17.52 10.40
N ALA A 76 10.75 18.45 11.36
CA ALA A 76 9.55 18.96 12.05
C ALA A 76 8.48 19.53 11.10
N HIS A 77 8.89 20.11 9.97
CA HIS A 77 7.98 20.70 8.96
C HIS A 77 7.90 19.88 7.67
N TYR A 78 8.61 18.75 7.60
CA TYR A 78 8.60 17.91 6.42
C TYR A 78 7.30 17.10 6.33
N ARG A 79 6.64 17.14 5.19
CA ARG A 79 5.51 16.26 4.88
C ARG A 79 6.04 15.03 4.18
N PHE A 80 5.92 13.90 4.84
CA PHE A 80 6.49 12.64 4.37
C PHE A 80 5.74 12.10 3.16
N PRO A 81 6.44 11.42 2.22
CA PRO A 81 5.79 10.54 1.27
C PRO A 81 5.14 9.37 2.01
N VAL A 82 4.29 8.62 1.32
CA VAL A 82 3.58 7.46 1.90
C VAL A 82 3.76 6.24 1.00
N ILE A 83 3.89 5.07 1.61
CA ILE A 83 3.75 3.79 0.94
C ILE A 83 2.58 3.05 1.59
N GLU A 84 1.54 2.81 0.81
CA GLU A 84 0.42 1.98 1.19
C GLU A 84 0.70 0.54 0.78
N LEU A 85 0.53 -0.41 1.72
CA LEU A 85 1.01 -1.78 1.62
C LEU A 85 -0.16 -2.75 1.76
N LEU A 86 -0.51 -3.44 0.68
CA LEU A 86 -1.68 -4.30 0.57
C LEU A 86 -1.29 -5.76 0.76
N HIS A 87 -1.94 -6.45 1.72
CA HIS A 87 -1.68 -7.86 2.01
C HIS A 87 -2.31 -8.78 0.95
N GLY A 88 -1.93 -10.07 0.94
CA GLY A 88 -2.56 -11.09 0.13
C GLY A 88 -3.74 -11.75 0.83
N SER A 89 -4.49 -12.58 0.13
CA SER A 89 -5.60 -13.36 0.69
C SER A 89 -5.34 -14.88 0.61
N PRO A 90 -5.74 -15.64 1.65
CA PRO A 90 -6.20 -15.16 2.94
C PRO A 90 -5.07 -14.52 3.74
N GLY A 91 -5.35 -13.42 4.41
CA GLY A 91 -4.35 -12.70 5.19
C GLY A 91 -4.93 -11.50 5.92
N ASP A 92 -4.04 -10.74 6.51
CA ASP A 92 -4.32 -9.48 7.18
C ASP A 92 -3.11 -8.55 7.10
N PRO A 93 -3.25 -7.26 7.44
CA PRO A 93 -2.14 -6.31 7.36
C PRO A 93 -0.97 -6.63 8.30
N GLN A 94 -1.18 -7.42 9.36
CA GLN A 94 -0.12 -7.81 10.29
C GLN A 94 0.93 -8.71 9.61
N ALA A 95 0.57 -9.40 8.53
CA ALA A 95 1.51 -10.22 7.76
C ALA A 95 2.71 -9.42 7.22
N TRP A 96 2.56 -8.14 6.95
CA TRP A 96 3.68 -7.27 6.60
C TRP A 96 4.73 -7.18 7.72
N LEU A 97 4.28 -7.19 8.97
CA LEU A 97 5.12 -7.10 10.15
C LEU A 97 5.77 -8.44 10.48
N ASP A 98 4.96 -9.48 10.65
CA ASP A 98 5.36 -10.77 11.20
C ASP A 98 5.94 -11.72 10.15
N VAL A 99 5.34 -11.76 8.96
CA VAL A 99 5.75 -12.68 7.88
C VAL A 99 6.85 -12.06 7.02
N LEU A 100 6.67 -10.80 6.60
CA LEU A 100 7.62 -10.16 5.68
C LEU A 100 8.78 -9.45 6.38
N GLY A 101 8.65 -9.12 7.68
CA GLY A 101 9.68 -8.42 8.44
C GLY A 101 9.87 -6.98 7.97
N LEU A 102 8.77 -6.29 7.71
CA LEU A 102 8.74 -4.93 7.14
C LEU A 102 9.60 -3.94 7.93
N ILE A 103 9.39 -3.83 9.24
CA ILE A 103 10.03 -2.79 10.04
C ILE A 103 11.57 -2.95 10.08
N PRO A 104 12.13 -4.12 10.43
CA PRO A 104 13.60 -4.26 10.42
C PRO A 104 14.20 -4.06 9.02
N THR A 105 13.54 -4.52 7.95
CA THR A 105 14.00 -4.29 6.57
C THR A 105 14.01 -2.80 6.24
N TYR A 106 12.96 -2.09 6.63
CA TYR A 106 12.83 -0.66 6.36
C TYR A 106 13.81 0.18 7.20
N LEU A 107 14.00 -0.15 8.48
CA LEU A 107 15.00 0.53 9.32
C LEU A 107 16.41 0.37 8.75
N SER A 108 16.80 -0.83 8.30
CA SER A 108 18.09 -1.04 7.66
C SER A 108 18.26 -0.20 6.38
N LEU A 109 17.21 0.02 5.62
CA LEU A 109 17.23 0.95 4.49
C LEU A 109 17.47 2.39 4.96
N LEU A 110 16.76 2.84 6.01
CA LEU A 110 16.85 4.20 6.51
C LEU A 110 18.18 4.51 7.24
N GLU A 111 18.90 3.50 7.72
CA GLU A 111 20.28 3.67 8.22
C GLU A 111 21.22 4.14 7.12
N VAL A 112 21.02 3.68 5.89
CA VAL A 112 21.85 4.03 4.72
C VAL A 112 21.29 5.26 3.99
N HIS A 113 19.97 5.38 3.91
CA HIS A 113 19.25 6.41 3.15
C HIS A 113 18.21 7.12 4.02
N PRO A 114 18.61 7.91 5.03
CA PRO A 114 17.68 8.54 5.97
C PRO A 114 16.74 9.57 5.33
N SER A 115 17.12 10.15 4.19
CA SER A 115 16.31 11.10 3.42
C SER A 115 15.11 10.44 2.73
N ASP A 116 15.13 9.12 2.56
CA ASP A 116 14.12 8.38 1.81
C ASP A 116 12.96 7.90 2.71
N ALA A 117 12.87 8.50 3.90
CA ALA A 117 11.85 8.17 4.88
C ALA A 117 10.43 8.44 4.37
N ALA A 118 9.56 7.45 4.45
CA ALA A 118 8.15 7.46 4.14
C ALA A 118 7.32 6.96 5.33
N VAL A 119 6.08 7.39 5.43
CA VAL A 119 5.09 6.77 6.32
C VAL A 119 4.58 5.50 5.63
N LEU A 120 4.49 4.40 6.38
CA LEU A 120 3.96 3.13 5.86
C LEU A 120 2.53 2.94 6.39
N VAL A 121 1.60 2.60 5.50
CA VAL A 121 0.18 2.42 5.80
C VAL A 121 -0.25 1.03 5.33
N MET A 122 -0.81 0.22 6.20
CA MET A 122 -1.17 -1.16 5.92
C MET A 122 -2.66 -1.36 6.23
N PRO A 123 -3.56 -1.11 5.28
CA PRO A 123 -4.99 -1.34 5.47
C PRO A 123 -5.35 -2.82 5.39
N ASP A 124 -6.40 -3.22 6.12
CA ASP A 124 -7.09 -4.48 5.89
C ASP A 124 -7.92 -4.36 4.61
N ILE A 125 -7.54 -5.09 3.56
CA ILE A 125 -8.21 -5.03 2.25
C ILE A 125 -9.40 -5.98 2.14
N ASP A 126 -9.49 -6.98 3.02
CA ASP A 126 -10.52 -8.04 2.96
C ASP A 126 -11.59 -7.90 4.06
N GLY A 127 -11.39 -7.04 5.05
CA GLY A 127 -12.29 -6.91 6.22
C GLY A 127 -12.38 -8.21 7.02
N GLY A 128 -11.27 -8.92 7.17
CA GLY A 128 -11.17 -10.21 7.85
C GLY A 128 -11.81 -11.38 7.10
N LYS A 129 -12.12 -11.23 5.81
CA LYS A 129 -12.61 -12.33 4.98
C LYS A 129 -11.48 -13.33 4.70
N GLN A 130 -11.88 -14.61 4.56
CA GLN A 130 -10.95 -15.68 4.24
C GLN A 130 -10.95 -16.01 2.73
N TYR A 131 -11.28 -15.02 1.89
CA TYR A 131 -11.32 -15.16 0.44
C TYR A 131 -11.11 -13.80 -0.23
N GLU A 132 -10.59 -13.83 -1.45
CA GLU A 132 -10.26 -12.67 -2.24
C GLU A 132 -11.48 -11.80 -2.58
N LEU A 133 -11.47 -10.54 -2.16
CA LEU A 133 -12.42 -9.49 -2.59
C LEU A 133 -11.89 -8.72 -3.80
N GLN A 134 -10.60 -8.85 -4.09
CA GLN A 134 -9.89 -8.27 -5.23
C GLN A 134 -9.99 -6.74 -5.32
N CYS A 135 -10.17 -6.09 -4.15
CA CYS A 135 -10.29 -4.63 -4.06
C CYS A 135 -11.23 -4.05 -5.13
N LEU A 136 -12.41 -4.62 -5.29
CA LEU A 136 -13.38 -4.20 -6.29
C LEU A 136 -14.45 -3.28 -5.66
N ASN A 137 -15.03 -2.43 -6.47
CA ASN A 137 -16.29 -1.77 -6.15
C ASN A 137 -17.42 -2.63 -6.71
N ASP A 138 -18.06 -3.42 -5.84
CA ASP A 138 -19.15 -4.31 -6.25
C ASP A 138 -20.47 -3.52 -6.39
N PRO A 139 -21.16 -3.58 -7.53
CA PRO A 139 -22.44 -2.90 -7.70
C PRO A 139 -23.47 -3.31 -6.65
N GLY A 140 -23.81 -2.39 -5.74
CA GLY A 140 -24.71 -2.65 -4.61
C GLY A 140 -24.09 -3.46 -3.46
N GLY A 141 -22.78 -3.72 -3.49
CA GLY A 141 -22.02 -4.44 -2.47
C GLY A 141 -20.90 -3.60 -1.87
N LEU A 142 -19.81 -4.28 -1.49
CA LEU A 142 -18.64 -3.66 -0.88
C LEU A 142 -17.92 -2.75 -1.88
N GLN A 143 -17.42 -1.62 -1.38
CA GLN A 143 -16.71 -0.62 -2.16
C GLN A 143 -15.22 -0.64 -1.77
N ASP A 144 -14.57 -1.78 -1.98
CA ASP A 144 -13.20 -2.03 -1.49
C ASP A 144 -12.17 -1.16 -2.18
N MET A 145 -12.28 -0.96 -3.50
CA MET A 145 -11.40 -0.05 -4.23
C MET A 145 -11.49 1.39 -3.72
N THR A 146 -12.71 1.87 -3.48
CA THR A 146 -12.94 3.21 -2.91
C THR A 146 -12.35 3.32 -1.51
N PHE A 147 -12.50 2.28 -0.68
CA PHE A 147 -11.90 2.28 0.65
C PHE A 147 -10.38 2.42 0.59
N VAL A 148 -9.71 1.52 -0.15
CA VAL A 148 -8.26 1.49 -0.24
C VAL A 148 -7.73 2.69 -1.03
N GLY A 149 -8.26 2.96 -2.21
CA GLY A 149 -7.72 3.98 -3.12
C GLY A 149 -8.09 5.43 -2.77
N GLN A 150 -9.12 5.65 -1.97
CA GLN A 150 -9.62 6.99 -1.66
C GLN A 150 -9.76 7.25 -0.16
N ASP A 151 -10.57 6.46 0.57
CA ASP A 151 -10.88 6.76 1.97
C ASP A 151 -9.65 6.68 2.88
N VAL A 152 -8.82 5.63 2.73
CA VAL A 152 -7.59 5.46 3.52
C VAL A 152 -6.59 6.58 3.23
N PRO A 153 -6.22 6.88 1.99
CA PRO A 153 -5.30 7.99 1.69
C PRO A 153 -5.81 9.34 2.17
N ASP A 154 -7.09 9.65 1.98
CA ASP A 154 -7.68 10.92 2.40
C ASP A 154 -7.73 11.07 3.92
N TYR A 155 -8.00 9.96 4.64
CA TYR A 155 -7.95 9.95 6.10
C TYR A 155 -6.51 10.19 6.60
N ILE A 156 -5.55 9.44 6.10
CA ILE A 156 -4.15 9.55 6.51
C ILE A 156 -3.59 10.94 6.21
N ALA A 157 -3.86 11.50 5.03
CA ALA A 157 -3.39 12.84 4.67
C ALA A 157 -3.97 13.95 5.57
N ARG A 158 -5.14 13.72 6.18
CA ARG A 158 -5.77 14.66 7.11
C ARG A 158 -5.19 14.58 8.52
N VAL A 159 -4.79 13.37 8.96
CA VAL A 159 -4.42 13.14 10.37
C VAL A 159 -2.92 12.91 10.61
N VAL A 160 -2.17 12.58 9.58
CA VAL A 160 -0.71 12.36 9.62
C VAL A 160 0.00 13.45 8.82
N ARG A 161 1.22 13.81 9.22
CA ARG A 161 2.03 14.83 8.55
C ARG A 161 2.69 14.26 7.29
N VAL A 162 1.89 14.03 6.27
CA VAL A 162 2.28 13.47 4.97
C VAL A 162 1.90 14.39 3.82
N GLN A 163 2.46 14.16 2.64
CA GLN A 163 1.99 14.78 1.41
C GLN A 163 0.52 14.38 1.13
N PRO A 164 -0.28 15.23 0.50
CA PRO A 164 -1.58 14.80 0.00
C PRO A 164 -1.41 13.67 -1.03
N PRO A 165 -2.44 12.80 -1.21
CA PRO A 165 -2.41 11.78 -2.25
C PRO A 165 -2.00 12.37 -3.60
N GLY A 166 -1.02 11.73 -4.25
CA GLY A 166 -0.38 12.26 -5.45
C GLY A 166 0.91 11.49 -5.76
N ARG A 167 1.80 12.10 -6.54
CA ARG A 167 3.05 11.47 -6.97
C ARG A 167 4.00 11.06 -5.82
N ALA A 168 3.83 11.63 -4.63
CA ALA A 168 4.58 11.24 -3.43
C ALA A 168 3.95 10.06 -2.65
N TRP A 169 2.93 9.42 -3.20
CA TRP A 169 2.33 8.19 -2.66
C TRP A 169 2.72 7.00 -3.52
N GLY A 170 3.12 5.91 -2.88
CA GLY A 170 3.33 4.61 -3.50
C GLY A 170 2.29 3.62 -3.02
N LEU A 171 1.95 2.67 -3.88
CA LEU A 171 1.05 1.57 -3.56
C LEU A 171 1.77 0.26 -3.84
N ALA A 172 1.86 -0.65 -2.88
CA ALA A 172 2.53 -1.92 -3.09
C ALA A 172 1.77 -3.06 -2.44
N GLY A 173 1.95 -4.27 -2.97
CA GLY A 173 1.28 -5.43 -2.42
C GLY A 173 1.83 -6.75 -2.92
N TYR A 174 1.40 -7.83 -2.28
CA TYR A 174 1.75 -9.19 -2.69
C TYR A 174 0.48 -10.04 -2.93
N SER A 175 0.57 -10.99 -3.85
CA SER A 175 -0.56 -11.86 -4.21
C SER A 175 -1.78 -11.04 -4.63
N GLU A 176 -2.95 -11.20 -4.00
CA GLU A 176 -4.12 -10.34 -4.21
C GLU A 176 -3.80 -8.86 -4.01
N GLY A 177 -3.06 -8.50 -2.94
CA GLY A 177 -2.63 -7.12 -2.71
C GLY A 177 -1.75 -6.57 -3.83
N GLY A 178 -0.99 -7.43 -4.51
CA GLY A 178 -0.22 -7.06 -5.71
C GLY A 178 -1.13 -6.72 -6.89
N TYR A 179 -2.18 -7.50 -7.11
CA TYR A 179 -3.21 -7.18 -8.09
C TYR A 179 -3.92 -5.86 -7.72
N CYS A 180 -4.33 -5.73 -6.46
CA CYS A 180 -4.97 -4.51 -5.96
C CYS A 180 -4.08 -3.28 -6.20
N ALA A 181 -2.79 -3.37 -5.90
CA ALA A 181 -1.84 -2.27 -6.09
C ALA A 181 -1.76 -1.84 -7.56
N ALA A 182 -1.68 -2.80 -8.50
CA ALA A 182 -1.66 -2.48 -9.93
C ALA A 182 -2.99 -1.86 -10.39
N ASN A 183 -4.11 -2.48 -10.01
CA ASN A 183 -5.44 -2.07 -10.47
C ASN A 183 -5.83 -0.68 -9.92
N ILE A 184 -5.64 -0.44 -8.63
CA ILE A 184 -5.96 0.84 -7.99
C ILE A 184 -5.06 1.96 -8.53
N ALA A 185 -3.74 1.74 -8.61
CA ALA A 185 -2.82 2.77 -9.08
C ALA A 185 -3.08 3.21 -10.53
N LEU A 186 -3.68 2.34 -11.35
CA LEU A 186 -4.07 2.64 -12.73
C LEU A 186 -5.49 3.21 -12.86
N GLN A 187 -6.35 3.06 -11.87
CA GLN A 187 -7.71 3.62 -11.89
C GLN A 187 -7.81 4.93 -11.11
N GLU A 188 -7.10 5.04 -10.00
CA GLU A 188 -7.03 6.26 -9.19
C GLU A 188 -5.92 7.20 -9.72
N LEU A 189 -6.10 7.65 -10.94
CA LEU A 189 -5.11 8.44 -11.67
C LEU A 189 -4.68 9.69 -10.91
N GLY A 190 -3.38 9.94 -10.88
CA GLY A 190 -2.80 11.09 -10.20
C GLY A 190 -2.67 10.94 -8.68
N ARG A 191 -3.20 9.88 -8.07
CA ARG A 191 -3.13 9.66 -6.61
C ARG A 191 -1.88 8.88 -6.16
N TYR A 192 -1.22 8.17 -7.08
CA TYR A 192 -0.02 7.37 -6.80
C TYR A 192 1.06 7.62 -7.84
N GLY A 193 2.31 7.77 -7.40
CA GLY A 193 3.47 7.96 -8.27
C GLY A 193 4.22 6.67 -8.59
N ALA A 194 4.05 5.62 -7.77
CA ALA A 194 4.72 4.34 -7.92
C ALA A 194 3.84 3.17 -7.49
N ALA A 195 4.00 2.02 -8.16
CA ALA A 195 3.34 0.77 -7.81
C ALA A 195 4.34 -0.38 -7.73
N GLY A 196 4.33 -1.13 -6.63
CA GLY A 196 5.16 -2.31 -6.38
C GLY A 196 4.30 -3.57 -6.33
N VAL A 197 4.56 -4.55 -7.20
CA VAL A 197 3.74 -5.75 -7.34
C VAL A 197 4.60 -7.00 -7.12
N MET A 198 4.30 -7.73 -6.06
CA MET A 198 4.98 -9.00 -5.74
C MET A 198 4.03 -10.16 -5.94
N SER A 199 4.31 -11.05 -6.89
CA SER A 199 3.48 -12.22 -7.24
C SER A 199 2.00 -11.86 -7.44
N GLY A 200 1.73 -10.69 -8.04
CA GLY A 200 0.38 -10.27 -8.40
C GLY A 200 -0.02 -10.80 -9.77
N TYR A 201 -1.31 -10.87 -9.97
CA TYR A 201 -1.92 -11.15 -11.27
C TYR A 201 -2.48 -9.85 -11.87
N PHE A 202 -2.84 -9.86 -13.17
CA PHE A 202 -3.32 -8.66 -13.87
C PHE A 202 -4.64 -8.91 -14.62
N VAL A 203 -5.27 -10.04 -14.29
CA VAL A 203 -6.61 -10.42 -14.70
C VAL A 203 -7.33 -10.93 -13.46
N PRO A 204 -8.46 -10.37 -13.07
CA PRO A 204 -9.18 -10.83 -11.89
C PRO A 204 -9.56 -12.32 -11.99
N VAL A 205 -9.39 -13.03 -10.90
CA VAL A 205 -9.64 -14.48 -10.81
C VAL A 205 -10.92 -14.77 -10.03
N PRO A 206 -11.60 -15.91 -10.25
CA PRO A 206 -12.70 -16.31 -9.41
C PRO A 206 -12.22 -16.57 -7.99
N SER A 207 -12.81 -15.90 -7.01
CA SER A 207 -12.51 -16.09 -5.60
C SER A 207 -12.89 -17.48 -5.11
N ARG A 208 -12.12 -18.04 -4.19
CA ARG A 208 -12.42 -19.30 -3.52
C ARG A 208 -12.90 -19.02 -2.11
N VAL A 209 -14.18 -19.20 -1.85
CA VAL A 209 -14.71 -19.17 -0.50
C VAL A 209 -14.43 -20.50 0.18
N PRO A 210 -13.71 -20.51 1.31
CA PRO A 210 -13.50 -21.73 2.08
C PRO A 210 -14.84 -22.38 2.49
N ALA A 211 -14.83 -23.69 2.66
CA ALA A 211 -16.02 -24.47 3.03
C ALA A 211 -16.62 -24.12 4.41
N GLY A 212 -15.99 -23.19 5.14
CA GLY A 212 -16.30 -22.94 6.55
C GLY A 212 -15.96 -24.15 7.42
N ASN A 213 -16.28 -24.09 8.72
CA ASN A 213 -16.06 -25.20 9.67
C ASN A 213 -17.10 -26.34 9.53
N ARG A 214 -17.67 -26.55 8.34
CA ARG A 214 -18.63 -27.64 8.11
C ARG A 214 -17.86 -28.92 7.79
N PRO A 215 -18.00 -30.01 8.57
CA PRO A 215 -17.40 -31.29 8.24
C PRO A 215 -17.81 -31.72 6.82
N GLY A 216 -16.85 -32.02 5.96
CA GLY A 216 -17.10 -32.42 4.57
C GLY A 216 -17.44 -31.30 3.59
N GLY A 217 -17.41 -30.04 4.01
CA GLY A 217 -17.63 -28.90 3.14
C GLY A 217 -16.55 -28.80 2.04
N LYS A 218 -16.94 -28.36 0.85
CA LYS A 218 -16.01 -28.09 -0.27
C LYS A 218 -15.90 -26.59 -0.47
N ALA A 219 -14.68 -26.11 -0.74
CA ALA A 219 -14.48 -24.73 -1.15
C ALA A 219 -15.34 -24.43 -2.40
N THR A 220 -16.08 -23.34 -2.36
CA THR A 220 -16.93 -22.90 -3.46
C THR A 220 -16.24 -21.78 -4.22
N LYS A 221 -16.19 -21.88 -5.54
CA LYS A 221 -15.75 -20.75 -6.37
C LYS A 221 -16.87 -19.73 -6.43
N VAL A 222 -16.57 -18.50 -6.05
CA VAL A 222 -17.46 -17.35 -6.21
C VAL A 222 -16.95 -16.52 -7.36
N ASN A 223 -17.80 -16.32 -8.36
CA ASN A 223 -17.51 -15.38 -9.43
C ASN A 223 -18.06 -14.01 -9.01
N VAL A 224 -17.18 -13.17 -8.49
CA VAL A 224 -17.50 -11.80 -8.06
C VAL A 224 -18.00 -10.91 -9.23
N PHE A 225 -17.84 -11.38 -10.47
CA PHE A 225 -18.31 -10.70 -11.68
C PHE A 225 -19.62 -11.29 -12.24
N ALA A 226 -20.24 -12.28 -11.56
CA ALA A 226 -21.46 -12.92 -12.03
C ALA A 226 -22.57 -11.86 -12.20
N GLY A 227 -23.08 -11.72 -13.43
CA GLY A 227 -24.06 -10.70 -13.78
C GLY A 227 -23.48 -9.33 -14.20
N TYR A 228 -22.17 -9.10 -14.03
CA TYR A 228 -21.50 -7.83 -14.37
C TYR A 228 -20.22 -8.05 -15.20
N PRO A 229 -20.30 -8.55 -16.44
CA PRO A 229 -19.10 -8.81 -17.26
C PRO A 229 -18.25 -7.56 -17.51
N ALA A 230 -18.87 -6.38 -17.63
CA ALA A 230 -18.17 -5.11 -17.77
C ALA A 230 -17.28 -4.79 -16.54
N LEU A 231 -17.69 -5.18 -15.34
CA LEU A 231 -16.90 -4.99 -14.12
C LEU A 231 -15.57 -5.74 -14.21
N LYS A 232 -15.55 -6.94 -14.78
CA LYS A 232 -14.30 -7.67 -14.99
C LYS A 232 -13.38 -6.93 -15.96
N LEU A 233 -13.91 -6.41 -17.05
CA LEU A 233 -13.10 -5.72 -18.08
C LEU A 233 -12.42 -4.48 -17.51
N ILE A 234 -13.18 -3.62 -16.82
CA ILE A 234 -12.64 -2.39 -16.21
C ILE A 234 -11.70 -2.66 -15.02
N ASN A 235 -11.66 -3.88 -14.52
CA ASN A 235 -10.75 -4.32 -13.45
C ASN A 235 -9.69 -5.32 -13.96
N THR A 236 -9.43 -5.33 -15.26
CA THR A 236 -8.36 -6.12 -15.87
C THR A 236 -7.24 -5.17 -16.35
N PRO A 237 -6.21 -4.89 -15.50
CA PRO A 237 -5.14 -3.95 -15.82
C PRO A 237 -4.52 -4.11 -17.21
N GLN A 238 -4.26 -5.34 -17.62
CA GLN A 238 -3.66 -5.61 -18.93
C GLN A 238 -4.56 -5.21 -20.12
N GLU A 239 -5.87 -5.13 -19.95
CA GLU A 239 -6.82 -4.79 -21.02
C GLU A 239 -6.99 -3.28 -21.17
N TYR A 240 -7.03 -2.54 -20.05
CA TYR A 240 -7.29 -1.11 -20.10
C TYR A 240 -6.02 -0.22 -19.98
N LEU A 241 -4.85 -0.80 -19.66
CA LEU A 241 -3.59 -0.06 -19.53
C LEU A 241 -3.32 0.86 -20.74
N GLY A 242 -3.62 0.38 -21.95
CA GLY A 242 -3.46 1.15 -23.18
C GLY A 242 -4.26 2.45 -23.23
N GLN A 243 -5.33 2.56 -22.44
CA GLN A 243 -6.22 3.71 -22.40
C GLN A 243 -5.79 4.75 -21.34
N VAL A 244 -4.93 4.39 -20.40
CA VAL A 244 -4.43 5.30 -19.37
C VAL A 244 -3.48 6.31 -20.01
N PRO A 245 -3.62 7.63 -19.81
CA PRO A 245 -2.68 8.62 -20.34
C PRO A 245 -1.26 8.37 -19.81
N THR A 246 -0.24 8.43 -20.68
CA THR A 246 1.15 8.15 -20.28
C THR A 246 1.65 9.10 -19.18
N SER A 247 1.20 10.36 -19.18
CA SER A 247 1.50 11.34 -18.14
C SER A 247 0.95 10.98 -16.76
N GLU A 248 -0.09 10.16 -16.71
CA GLU A 248 -0.75 9.72 -15.47
C GLU A 248 -0.23 8.36 -14.97
N LEU A 249 0.54 7.64 -15.80
CA LEU A 249 1.07 6.33 -15.39
C LEU A 249 1.99 6.46 -14.18
N PRO A 250 1.79 5.67 -13.12
CA PRO A 250 2.78 5.49 -12.06
C PRO A 250 4.00 4.72 -12.58
N ALA A 251 5.13 4.87 -11.93
CA ALA A 251 6.25 3.96 -12.12
C ALA A 251 5.88 2.57 -11.58
N PHE A 252 6.37 1.49 -12.23
CA PHE A 252 6.10 0.12 -11.81
C PHE A 252 7.37 -0.65 -11.46
N TRP A 253 7.28 -1.47 -10.42
CA TRP A 253 8.26 -2.48 -10.04
C TRP A 253 7.56 -3.81 -9.81
N LEU A 254 8.08 -4.89 -10.40
CA LEU A 254 7.43 -6.20 -10.38
C LEU A 254 8.37 -7.24 -9.77
N ALA A 255 7.81 -8.25 -9.09
CA ALA A 255 8.53 -9.44 -8.67
C ALA A 255 7.65 -10.69 -8.73
N ALA A 256 8.29 -11.85 -8.94
CA ALA A 256 7.63 -13.15 -8.88
C ALA A 256 8.58 -14.24 -8.39
N GLY A 257 8.04 -15.32 -7.84
CA GLY A 257 8.80 -16.51 -7.47
C GLY A 257 9.14 -17.37 -8.70
N ALA A 258 10.40 -17.74 -8.84
CA ALA A 258 10.91 -18.49 -10.00
C ALA A 258 10.16 -19.82 -10.30
N SER A 259 9.62 -20.46 -9.25
CA SER A 259 8.85 -21.71 -9.38
C SER A 259 7.36 -21.46 -9.59
N ASP A 260 6.89 -20.23 -9.46
CA ASP A 260 5.51 -19.82 -9.75
C ASP A 260 5.39 -19.34 -11.20
N ARG A 261 5.34 -20.31 -12.12
CA ARG A 261 5.31 -20.02 -13.55
C ARG A 261 4.15 -19.14 -14.00
N PRO A 262 2.91 -19.27 -13.47
CA PRO A 262 1.82 -18.38 -13.81
C PRO A 262 2.13 -16.93 -13.48
N ASP A 263 2.63 -16.64 -12.27
CA ASP A 263 2.94 -15.27 -11.85
C ASP A 263 4.13 -14.70 -12.60
N VAL A 264 5.17 -15.51 -12.87
CA VAL A 264 6.30 -15.09 -13.71
C VAL A 264 5.82 -14.69 -15.10
N SER A 265 4.94 -15.50 -15.71
CA SER A 265 4.41 -15.21 -17.05
C SER A 265 3.52 -13.97 -17.05
N ALA A 266 2.66 -13.82 -16.01
CA ALA A 266 1.80 -12.66 -15.87
C ALA A 266 2.62 -11.37 -15.66
N ALA A 267 3.64 -11.42 -14.79
CA ALA A 267 4.52 -10.28 -14.54
C ALA A 267 5.34 -9.90 -15.79
N ALA A 268 5.87 -10.88 -16.52
CA ALA A 268 6.61 -10.64 -17.76
C ALA A 268 5.73 -10.01 -18.84
N TYR A 269 4.53 -10.54 -19.06
CA TYR A 269 3.59 -10.00 -20.03
C TYR A 269 3.15 -8.57 -19.66
N PHE A 270 2.79 -8.32 -18.41
CA PHE A 270 2.38 -6.99 -17.97
C PHE A 270 3.55 -5.99 -18.04
N ARG A 271 4.77 -6.43 -17.72
CA ARG A 271 5.99 -5.65 -17.91
C ARG A 271 6.17 -5.21 -19.37
N ASP A 272 5.96 -6.11 -20.32
CA ASP A 272 6.11 -5.79 -21.75
C ASP A 272 5.09 -4.74 -22.20
N LEU A 273 3.85 -4.82 -21.71
CA LEU A 273 2.82 -3.79 -21.95
C LEU A 273 3.23 -2.43 -21.35
N LEU A 274 3.81 -2.43 -20.16
CA LEU A 274 4.29 -1.20 -19.51
C LEU A 274 5.51 -0.62 -20.24
N LEU A 275 6.46 -1.45 -20.71
CA LEU A 275 7.66 -0.99 -21.43
C LEU A 275 7.35 -0.36 -22.78
N ALA A 276 6.19 -0.62 -23.35
CA ALA A 276 5.71 0.09 -24.54
C ALA A 276 5.41 1.59 -24.22
N ARG A 277 5.37 1.99 -22.96
CA ARG A 277 4.93 3.30 -22.49
C ARG A 277 5.84 3.94 -21.43
N LEU A 278 6.58 3.14 -20.67
CA LEU A 278 7.50 3.58 -19.62
C LEU A 278 8.93 3.19 -20.00
N ALA A 279 9.88 4.06 -19.69
CA ALA A 279 11.29 3.83 -20.02
C ALA A 279 11.92 2.66 -19.24
N LYS A 280 11.43 2.38 -18.03
CA LYS A 280 11.96 1.32 -17.16
C LYS A 280 10.83 0.67 -16.36
N VAL A 281 10.86 -0.66 -16.32
CA VAL A 281 9.99 -1.48 -15.46
C VAL A 281 10.84 -2.64 -14.93
N PRO A 282 11.43 -2.51 -13.73
CA PRO A 282 12.18 -3.60 -13.12
C PRO A 282 11.31 -4.84 -12.90
N LEU A 283 11.85 -6.01 -13.13
CA LEU A 283 11.26 -7.31 -12.80
C LEU A 283 12.30 -8.14 -12.05
N LEU A 284 12.03 -8.47 -10.80
CA LEU A 284 12.86 -9.32 -9.97
C LEU A 284 12.28 -10.73 -9.91
N ILE A 285 13.07 -11.73 -10.27
CA ILE A 285 12.70 -13.13 -10.09
C ILE A 285 13.45 -13.69 -8.88
N VAL A 286 12.70 -14.09 -7.87
CA VAL A 286 13.20 -14.59 -6.59
C VAL A 286 13.09 -16.12 -6.57
N SER A 287 14.08 -16.81 -6.02
CA SER A 287 14.01 -18.27 -5.82
C SER A 287 12.84 -18.64 -4.91
N GLY A 288 12.00 -19.59 -5.32
CA GLY A 288 10.80 -20.04 -4.60
C GLY A 288 9.54 -19.93 -5.44
N GLY A 289 8.40 -20.25 -4.82
CA GLY A 289 7.05 -20.22 -5.41
C GLY A 289 6.21 -19.06 -4.90
N HIS A 290 4.89 -19.26 -4.83
CA HIS A 290 3.93 -18.28 -4.29
C HIS A 290 3.89 -18.34 -2.77
N GLN A 291 4.81 -17.64 -2.10
CA GLN A 291 5.01 -17.80 -0.65
C GLN A 291 5.71 -16.62 0.03
N GLY A 292 5.50 -16.47 1.34
CA GLY A 292 6.03 -15.38 2.16
C GLY A 292 7.55 -15.17 2.11
N SER A 293 8.34 -16.24 1.95
CA SER A 293 9.81 -16.14 1.83
C SER A 293 10.23 -15.40 0.54
N VAL A 294 9.49 -15.56 -0.54
CA VAL A 294 9.71 -14.85 -1.81
C VAL A 294 9.40 -13.36 -1.64
N TRP A 295 8.27 -13.04 -1.03
CA TRP A 295 7.86 -11.65 -0.80
C TRP A 295 8.79 -10.93 0.19
N ARG A 296 9.24 -11.65 1.24
CA ARG A 296 10.26 -11.13 2.17
C ARG A 296 11.57 -10.79 1.45
N ALA A 297 12.03 -11.67 0.55
CA ALA A 297 13.24 -11.42 -0.22
C ALA A 297 13.09 -10.28 -1.25
N ALA A 298 11.88 -10.07 -1.76
CA ALA A 298 11.57 -9.00 -2.69
C ALA A 298 11.37 -7.63 -2.01
N LEU A 299 11.03 -7.61 -0.71
CA LEU A 299 10.65 -6.41 0.04
C LEU A 299 11.76 -5.34 0.05
N GLY A 300 12.98 -5.70 0.44
CA GLY A 300 14.12 -4.76 0.49
C GLY A 300 14.41 -4.11 -0.88
N PRO A 301 14.59 -4.89 -1.95
CA PRO A 301 14.73 -4.36 -3.32
C PRO A 301 13.58 -3.45 -3.76
N MET A 302 12.33 -3.79 -3.44
CA MET A 302 11.17 -2.96 -3.75
C MET A 302 11.22 -1.62 -3.02
N LEU A 303 11.47 -1.62 -1.71
CA LEU A 303 11.57 -0.40 -0.92
C LEU A 303 12.73 0.48 -1.41
N THR A 304 13.90 -0.10 -1.66
CA THR A 304 15.07 0.61 -2.20
C THR A 304 14.79 1.28 -3.55
N TRP A 305 13.95 0.65 -4.37
CA TRP A 305 13.52 1.25 -5.64
C TRP A 305 12.47 2.35 -5.44
N MET A 306 11.51 2.16 -4.54
CA MET A 306 10.33 3.02 -4.42
C MET A 306 10.62 4.29 -3.60
N THR A 307 11.28 4.17 -2.45
CA THR A 307 11.40 5.26 -1.47
C THR A 307 12.10 6.51 -2.02
N PRO A 308 13.22 6.43 -2.77
CA PRO A 308 13.89 7.64 -3.28
C PRO A 308 13.03 8.42 -4.28
N GLN A 309 12.25 7.72 -5.11
CA GLN A 309 11.36 8.36 -6.08
C GLN A 309 10.25 9.16 -5.37
N LEU A 310 9.65 8.56 -4.32
CA LEU A 310 8.60 9.22 -3.55
C LEU A 310 9.15 10.40 -2.73
N ALA A 311 10.37 10.28 -2.18
CA ALA A 311 11.05 11.35 -1.45
C ALA A 311 11.36 12.54 -2.36
N GLU A 312 11.81 12.30 -3.58
CA GLU A 312 12.03 13.34 -4.60
C GLU A 312 10.74 14.10 -4.91
N GLN A 313 9.64 13.39 -5.12
CA GLN A 313 8.32 14.00 -5.36
C GLN A 313 7.85 14.82 -4.15
N ALA A 314 8.05 14.32 -2.93
CA ALA A 314 7.70 15.04 -1.70
C ALA A 314 8.52 16.32 -1.54
N ALA A 315 9.82 16.28 -1.84
CA ALA A 315 10.70 17.44 -1.78
C ALA A 315 10.28 18.52 -2.81
N THR A 316 9.96 18.11 -4.04
CA THR A 316 9.49 18.98 -5.12
C THR A 316 8.18 19.66 -4.74
N ALA A 317 7.21 18.92 -4.20
CA ALA A 317 5.93 19.46 -3.74
C ALA A 317 6.12 20.44 -2.56
N GLY A 318 7.02 20.14 -1.63
CA GLY A 318 7.36 21.01 -0.51
C GLY A 318 8.00 22.34 -0.97
N GLY A 319 8.90 22.28 -1.93
CA GLY A 319 9.53 23.46 -2.53
C GLY A 319 8.54 24.35 -3.27
N ALA A 320 7.63 23.75 -4.05
CA ALA A 320 6.57 24.48 -4.74
C ALA A 320 5.60 25.20 -3.77
N ALA A 321 5.22 24.52 -2.68
CA ALA A 321 4.36 25.11 -1.65
C ALA A 321 5.03 26.30 -0.93
N ALA A 322 6.33 26.19 -0.62
CA ALA A 322 7.08 27.27 -0.01
C ALA A 322 7.23 28.49 -0.93
N ALA A 323 7.49 28.27 -2.23
CA ALA A 323 7.56 29.33 -3.23
C ALA A 323 6.21 30.06 -3.42
N ALA A 324 5.10 29.30 -3.46
CA ALA A 324 3.76 29.87 -3.55
C ALA A 324 3.41 30.75 -2.34
N GLN A 325 3.79 30.36 -1.13
CA GLN A 325 3.59 31.15 0.09
C GLN A 325 4.41 32.42 0.11
N GLN A 326 5.64 32.41 -0.42
CA GLN A 326 6.48 33.60 -0.53
C GLN A 326 5.92 34.60 -1.58
N GLY A 327 5.46 34.08 -2.73
CA GLY A 327 4.81 34.89 -3.76
C GLY A 327 3.55 35.58 -3.26
N ALA A 328 2.71 34.92 -2.49
CA ALA A 328 1.51 35.47 -1.90
C ALA A 328 1.78 36.57 -0.85
N ARG A 329 2.89 36.45 -0.11
CA ARG A 329 3.32 37.51 0.86
C ARG A 329 3.92 38.73 0.19
N GLY A 330 4.52 38.56 -1.01
CA GLY A 330 5.12 39.66 -1.77
C GLY A 330 4.12 40.58 -2.50
N THR A 331 2.87 40.13 -2.67
CA THR A 331 1.80 40.90 -3.36
C THR A 331 0.88 41.71 -2.43
N ALA A 332 1.04 41.61 -1.11
CA ALA A 332 0.31 42.41 -0.15
C ALA A 332 0.97 43.79 -0.06
N THR A 333 0.61 44.68 -0.96
CA THR A 333 0.97 46.13 -0.89
C THR A 333 0.27 46.77 0.32
N PRO A 334 0.95 47.51 1.18
CA PRO A 334 0.27 48.24 2.26
C PRO A 334 -0.62 49.32 1.63
N SER A 335 -1.92 49.18 1.84
CA SER A 335 -2.84 50.30 1.57
C SER A 335 -2.51 51.45 2.52
N LYS A 336 -2.13 52.58 1.91
CA LYS A 336 -1.98 53.87 2.61
C LYS A 336 -3.33 54.41 3.02
#